data_14ba032e2989be1a8eb55619aea07689
#
_entry.id   14ba032e2989be1a8eb55619aea07689
#
_cell.length_a   1.000
_cell.length_b   1.000
_cell.length_c   1.000
_cell.angle_alpha   90.00
_cell.angle_beta   90.00
_cell.angle_gamma   90.00
#
_symmetry.space_group_name_H-M   'P 1'
#
loop_
_entity.id
_entity.type
_entity.pdbx_description
1 polymer ?
#
loop_
_entity_poly.entity_id
_entity_poly.type
_entity_poly.pdbx_seq_one_letter_code
_entity_poly.pdbx_strand_id
1 'polypeptide(L)'
;MSKNLAWTEAGWSDYIYWQSQDKKTLKRINKLIVNILRSPFEGIGKPEALKENLSGFWSRRIDDTNRLVYAVNDTHITIIACKYHYIKSS
;
A
#
# COMPACT_ATOMS: atom_id res chain seq x y z
N MET A 1 18.38 -7.73 -3.35
CA MET A 1 17.68 -8.33 -2.29
C MET A 1 16.44 -7.65 -1.95
N SER A 2 15.40 -8.38 -1.66
CA SER A 2 14.17 -7.76 -1.32
C SER A 2 14.18 -7.26 0.11
N LYS A 3 13.38 -6.26 0.37
CA LYS A 3 13.23 -5.73 1.71
C LYS A 3 12.21 -6.58 2.45
N ASN A 4 12.19 -6.45 3.74
CA ASN A 4 11.21 -7.15 4.56
C ASN A 4 9.87 -6.42 4.51
N LEU A 5 8.80 -7.18 4.59
CA LEU A 5 7.46 -6.60 4.60
C LEU A 5 7.01 -6.40 6.04
N ALA A 6 6.51 -5.22 6.33
CA ALA A 6 6.00 -4.90 7.65
C ALA A 6 4.64 -4.23 7.52
N TRP A 7 3.92 -4.14 8.60
CA TRP A 7 2.57 -3.57 8.63
C TRP A 7 2.41 -2.67 9.84
N THR A 8 1.70 -1.57 9.68
CA THR A 8 1.21 -0.87 10.84
C THR A 8 -0.04 -1.60 11.30
N GLU A 9 -0.50 -1.29 12.48
CA GLU A 9 -1.73 -1.88 12.98
C GLU A 9 -2.90 -1.56 12.07
N ALA A 10 -2.99 -0.33 11.60
CA ALA A 10 -4.06 0.09 10.68
C ALA A 10 -3.97 -0.64 9.35
N GLY A 11 -2.76 -0.78 8.80
CA GLY A 11 -2.57 -1.49 7.55
C GLY A 11 -2.97 -2.95 7.67
N TRP A 12 -2.61 -3.59 8.77
CA TRP A 12 -2.97 -4.97 9.00
C TRP A 12 -4.49 -5.13 9.15
N SER A 13 -5.12 -4.22 9.88
CA SER A 13 -6.56 -4.23 10.06
C SER A 13 -7.30 -4.10 8.73
N ASP A 14 -6.81 -3.23 7.85
CA ASP A 14 -7.38 -3.06 6.52
C ASP A 14 -7.26 -4.35 5.71
N TYR A 15 -6.11 -4.99 5.80
CA TYR A 15 -5.85 -6.22 5.06
C TYR A 15 -6.80 -7.33 5.53
N ILE A 16 -6.98 -7.46 6.83
CA ILE A 16 -7.89 -8.43 7.41
C ILE A 16 -9.33 -8.18 6.94
N TYR A 17 -9.71 -6.91 6.85
CA TYR A 17 -11.03 -6.54 6.37
C TYR A 17 -11.30 -7.12 4.98
N TRP A 18 -10.34 -7.00 4.07
CA TRP A 18 -10.53 -7.47 2.72
C TRP A 18 -10.63 -9.00 2.63
N GLN A 19 -10.02 -9.69 3.55
CA GLN A 19 -10.05 -11.15 3.53
C GLN A 19 -11.46 -11.70 3.66
N SER A 20 -12.33 -10.99 4.35
CA SER A 20 -13.71 -11.44 4.50
C SER A 20 -14.70 -10.66 3.65
N GLN A 21 -14.29 -9.55 3.06
CA GLN A 21 -15.22 -8.71 2.34
C GLN A 21 -15.15 -8.85 0.82
N ASP A 22 -13.99 -9.01 0.25
CA ASP A 22 -13.87 -9.00 -1.20
C ASP A 22 -12.59 -9.68 -1.66
N LYS A 23 -12.69 -10.89 -2.08
CA LYS A 23 -11.53 -11.67 -2.49
C LYS A 23 -10.84 -11.11 -3.73
N LYS A 24 -11.59 -10.44 -4.59
CA LYS A 24 -11.01 -9.86 -5.77
C LYS A 24 -10.09 -8.69 -5.39
N THR A 25 -10.53 -7.87 -4.46
CA THR A 25 -9.73 -6.75 -3.97
C THR A 25 -8.51 -7.30 -3.23
N LEU A 26 -8.67 -8.33 -2.44
CA LEU A 26 -7.57 -8.96 -1.74
C LEU A 26 -6.50 -9.44 -2.72
N LYS A 27 -6.90 -10.07 -3.80
CA LYS A 27 -5.95 -10.53 -4.81
C LYS A 27 -5.20 -9.38 -5.43
N ARG A 28 -5.89 -8.29 -5.69
CA ARG A 28 -5.25 -7.10 -6.25
C ARG A 28 -4.21 -6.54 -5.27
N ILE A 29 -4.56 -6.47 -3.99
CA ILE A 29 -3.64 -5.97 -2.97
C ILE A 29 -2.41 -6.87 -2.90
N ASN A 30 -2.60 -8.17 -2.91
CA ASN A 30 -1.49 -9.12 -2.87
C ASN A 30 -0.55 -8.92 -4.06
N LYS A 31 -1.12 -8.69 -5.24
CA LYS A 31 -0.34 -8.46 -6.43
C LYS A 31 0.46 -7.18 -6.33
N LEU A 32 -0.15 -6.13 -5.79
CA LEU A 32 0.55 -4.86 -5.58
C LEU A 32 1.71 -5.04 -4.61
N ILE A 33 1.50 -5.76 -3.52
CA ILE A 33 2.56 -5.96 -2.53
C ILE A 33 3.75 -6.70 -3.14
N VAL A 34 3.49 -7.74 -3.91
CA VAL A 34 4.57 -8.47 -4.58
C VAL A 34 5.35 -7.54 -5.50
N ASN A 35 4.64 -6.69 -6.24
CA ASN A 35 5.27 -5.76 -7.15
C ASN A 35 6.07 -4.69 -6.40
N ILE A 36 5.55 -4.19 -5.29
CA ILE A 36 6.23 -3.20 -4.47
C ILE A 36 7.53 -3.77 -3.89
N LEU A 37 7.50 -5.01 -3.44
CA LEU A 37 8.70 -5.62 -2.89
C LEU A 37 9.80 -5.76 -3.94
N ARG A 38 9.40 -5.94 -5.20
CA ARG A 38 10.37 -6.05 -6.27
C ARG A 38 10.82 -4.67 -6.75
N SER A 39 9.92 -3.73 -6.88
CA SER A 39 10.20 -2.40 -7.42
C SER A 39 9.39 -1.36 -6.66
N PRO A 40 9.91 -0.84 -5.55
CA PRO A 40 9.13 0.03 -4.66
C PRO A 40 8.63 1.34 -5.28
N PHE A 41 9.31 1.83 -6.31
CA PHE A 41 8.98 3.16 -6.84
C PHE A 41 8.41 3.14 -8.24
N GLU A 42 8.21 1.98 -8.82
CA GLU A 42 7.65 1.91 -10.16
C GLU A 42 6.91 0.59 -10.34
N GLY A 43 6.04 0.50 -11.30
CA GLY A 43 5.31 -0.73 -11.56
C GLY A 43 3.82 -0.52 -11.61
N ILE A 44 3.06 -1.54 -11.27
CA ILE A 44 1.62 -1.51 -11.43
C ILE A 44 0.95 -0.62 -10.39
N GLY A 45 -0.25 -0.16 -10.68
CA GLY A 45 -1.03 0.63 -9.72
C GLY A 45 -0.64 2.10 -9.67
N LYS A 46 0.10 2.59 -10.65
CA LYS A 46 0.48 3.99 -10.73
C LYS A 46 1.12 4.50 -9.44
N PRO A 47 2.30 4.02 -9.10
CA PRO A 47 2.97 4.47 -7.87
C PRO A 47 3.15 5.98 -7.85
N GLU A 48 2.89 6.58 -6.73
CA GLU A 48 2.93 8.01 -6.58
C GLU A 48 3.48 8.39 -5.23
N ALA A 49 4.46 9.28 -5.20
CA ALA A 49 5.00 9.79 -3.94
C ALA A 49 4.01 10.79 -3.34
N LEU A 50 3.74 10.67 -2.06
CA LEU A 50 2.83 11.58 -1.38
C LEU A 50 3.59 12.81 -0.90
N LYS A 51 2.87 13.90 -0.64
CA LYS A 51 3.47 15.16 -0.35
C LYS A 51 3.11 15.73 1.00
N GLU A 52 3.75 16.81 1.37
CA GLU A 52 3.49 17.56 2.58
C GLU A 52 3.64 16.66 3.82
N ASN A 53 2.68 16.58 4.68
CA ASN A 53 2.84 15.82 5.90
C ASN A 53 2.86 14.31 5.66
N LEU A 54 2.66 13.87 4.42
CA LEU A 54 2.78 12.47 4.07
C LEU A 54 4.04 12.21 3.24
N SER A 55 4.95 13.16 3.24
CA SER A 55 6.21 13.05 2.53
C SER A 55 6.97 11.81 3.02
N GLY A 56 7.52 11.06 2.11
CA GLY A 56 8.21 9.81 2.44
C GLY A 56 7.32 8.58 2.28
N PHE A 57 6.04 8.79 2.08
CA PHE A 57 5.11 7.71 1.84
C PHE A 57 4.79 7.65 0.36
N TRP A 58 4.32 6.49 -0.09
CA TRP A 58 3.94 6.25 -1.47
C TRP A 58 2.58 5.60 -1.51
N SER A 59 1.88 5.72 -2.62
CA SER A 59 0.61 5.05 -2.78
C SER A 59 0.52 4.35 -4.12
N ARG A 60 -0.26 3.31 -4.16
CA ARG A 60 -0.62 2.64 -5.40
C ARG A 60 -2.13 2.45 -5.45
N ARG A 61 -2.67 2.49 -6.65
CA ARG A 61 -4.10 2.39 -6.82
C ARG A 61 -4.54 0.94 -6.73
N ILE A 62 -5.46 0.64 -5.85
CA ILE A 62 -6.09 -0.67 -5.77
C ILE A 62 -7.28 -0.68 -6.73
N ASP A 63 -8.15 0.31 -6.61
CA ASP A 63 -9.29 0.50 -7.51
C ASP A 63 -9.66 1.99 -7.47
N ASP A 64 -10.83 2.35 -7.97
CA ASP A 64 -11.23 3.75 -8.03
C ASP A 64 -11.39 4.40 -6.67
N THR A 65 -11.66 3.62 -5.66
CA THR A 65 -11.92 4.12 -4.32
C THR A 65 -10.77 3.90 -3.37
N ASN A 66 -10.04 2.82 -3.52
CA ASN A 66 -9.07 2.37 -2.52
C ASN A 66 -7.63 2.51 -2.99
N ARG A 67 -6.77 2.86 -2.06
CA ARG A 67 -5.34 2.96 -2.33
C ARG A 67 -4.54 2.20 -1.30
N LEU A 68 -3.38 1.72 -1.72
CA LEU A 68 -2.45 1.06 -0.82
C LEU A 68 -1.36 2.07 -0.54
N VAL A 69 -1.19 2.46 0.72
CA VAL A 69 -0.19 3.44 1.14
C VAL A 69 0.94 2.70 1.87
N TYR A 70 2.17 3.02 1.51
CA TYR A 70 3.31 2.32 2.10
C TYR A 70 4.50 3.25 2.27
N ALA A 71 5.38 2.87 3.17
CA ALA A 71 6.62 3.60 3.41
C ALA A 71 7.80 2.69 3.07
N VAL A 72 8.89 3.26 2.59
CA VAL A 72 10.05 2.50 2.19
C VAL A 72 11.28 3.02 2.91
N ASN A 73 12.03 2.13 3.51
CA ASN A 73 13.36 2.50 4.02
C ASN A 73 14.35 1.45 3.57
N ASP A 74 15.55 1.46 4.10
CA ASP A 74 16.61 0.57 3.62
C ASP A 74 16.31 -0.90 3.81
N THR A 75 15.56 -1.26 4.82
CA THR A 75 15.35 -2.65 5.17
C THR A 75 13.91 -3.13 5.04
N HIS A 76 12.96 -2.24 5.04
CA HIS A 76 11.54 -2.61 5.09
C HIS A 76 10.66 -1.85 4.13
N ILE A 77 9.58 -2.50 3.74
CA ILE A 77 8.45 -1.81 3.14
C ILE A 77 7.32 -2.01 4.14
N THR A 78 6.76 -0.92 4.65
CA THR A 78 5.72 -0.96 5.66
C THR A 78 4.39 -0.56 5.06
N ILE A 79 3.38 -1.42 5.15
CA ILE A 79 2.04 -1.11 4.65
C ILE A 79 1.32 -0.29 5.71
N ILE A 80 0.96 0.93 5.37
CA ILE A 80 0.33 1.88 6.29
C ILE A 80 -1.18 1.78 6.23
N ALA A 81 -1.73 1.59 5.04
CA ALA A 81 -3.17 1.50 4.87
C ALA A 81 -3.47 0.85 3.52
N CYS A 82 -4.59 0.18 3.38
CA CYS A 82 -4.99 -0.37 2.10
C CYS A 82 -6.50 -0.34 1.92
N LYS A 83 -7.12 0.69 2.45
CA LYS A 83 -8.55 0.87 2.31
C LYS A 83 -8.83 2.37 2.20
N TYR A 84 -9.74 2.76 1.33
CA TYR A 84 -10.14 4.15 1.11
C TYR A 84 -9.01 5.03 0.54
N HIS A 85 -9.29 6.28 0.27
CA HIS A 85 -8.40 7.25 -0.16
C HIS A 85 -7.79 7.81 1.04
N TYR A 86 -6.67 7.43 1.39
CA TYR A 86 -6.05 7.83 2.58
C TYR A 86 -5.83 9.27 2.67
N ILE A 87 -5.66 9.96 1.61
CA ILE A 87 -5.29 11.23 1.64
C ILE A 87 -6.26 12.18 1.78
N LYS A 88 -6.93 12.46 2.13
CA LYS A 88 -7.75 13.31 2.13
C LYS A 88 -7.52 14.38 2.75
N SER A 89 -7.32 14.90 3.02
CA SER A 89 -7.07 15.81 3.49
C SER A 89 -6.75 16.66 3.50
N SER A 90 -6.69 16.78 3.48
CA SER A 90 -6.27 17.58 3.35
C SER A 90 -6.21 18.13 3.70
#